data_eb19769bdec6d79b16174141692b3a22
#
_entry.id   eb19769bdec6d79b16174141692b3a22
#
_cell.length_a   1.000
_cell.length_b   1.000
_cell.length_c   1.000
_cell.angle_alpha   90.00
_cell.angle_beta   90.00
_cell.angle_gamma   90.00
#
_symmetry.space_group_name_H-M   'P 1'
#
loop_
_entity.id
_entity.type
_entity.pdbx_description
1 polymer ?
#
loop_
_entity_poly.entity_id
_entity_poly.type
_entity_poly.pdbx_seq_one_letter_code
_entity_poly.pdbx_strand_id
1 'polypeptide(L)'
;MADVNIFELKPTVISRDLSAKYILLYSKPKVGKTSFAAQLPRNLFLATEIGYNAINGITAQKITKWGDIKTAVKQLKDPRAREMFDTVTIDTITIAADLCEKFILSREGVTKLNEIPYGQGWKMVSKELSDTLREITMLGFGLILICHSKEKQSPYTDADGNAITSVEPDLNKNVYTVCNAICDLIAYIGVEFDSDGGSTRWLYTRQTPTVFAGSRWKYLKGKIPFGYQELVDAIGEAIEMQGKLDGATIVDHIETEVHEEKTFQEIMQDAREVWMKYLNSAGNEEDKEQRLNIMKDIINRIFGTPDFKISQAVPSQKDLISMFLVEMHDLI
;
A
#
# COMPACT_ATOMS: atom_id res chain seq x y z
N MET A 1 8.57 17.59 -10.05
CA MET A 1 7.19 17.06 -10.06
C MET A 1 7.14 15.97 -11.10
N ALA A 2 6.50 14.84 -10.83
CA ALA A 2 6.10 13.98 -11.93
C ALA A 2 5.08 14.79 -12.74
N ASP A 3 5.45 15.21 -13.92
CA ASP A 3 4.52 15.90 -14.82
C ASP A 3 3.41 14.92 -15.18
N VAL A 4 2.18 15.21 -14.77
CA VAL A 4 1.02 14.42 -15.17
C VAL A 4 0.81 14.66 -16.66
N ASN A 5 1.36 13.79 -17.51
CA ASN A 5 1.16 13.83 -18.95
C ASN A 5 0.35 12.62 -19.40
N ILE A 6 -0.96 12.81 -19.55
CA ILE A 6 -1.88 11.75 -19.99
C ILE A 6 -1.67 11.32 -21.45
N PHE A 7 -0.96 12.10 -22.24
CA PHE A 7 -0.72 11.82 -23.65
C PHE A 7 0.48 10.88 -23.90
N GLU A 8 1.32 10.67 -22.88
CA GLU A 8 2.48 9.77 -22.92
C GLU A 8 2.25 8.46 -22.16
N LEU A 9 1.03 8.24 -21.65
CA LEU A 9 0.71 7.03 -20.92
C LEU A 9 0.84 5.79 -21.81
N LYS A 10 1.60 4.81 -21.29
CA LYS A 10 1.68 3.47 -21.89
C LYS A 10 0.70 2.54 -21.18
N PRO A 11 0.14 1.54 -21.88
CA PRO A 11 -0.62 0.48 -21.22
C PRO A 11 0.19 -0.16 -20.09
N THR A 12 -0.49 -0.53 -19.00
CA THR A 12 0.15 -1.24 -17.88
C THR A 12 0.72 -2.57 -18.35
N VAL A 13 1.90 -2.91 -17.84
CA VAL A 13 2.54 -4.21 -18.04
C VAL A 13 2.39 -5.04 -16.78
N ILE A 14 2.42 -6.37 -16.91
CA ILE A 14 2.30 -7.29 -15.78
C ILE A 14 3.63 -8.02 -15.59
N SER A 15 4.24 -7.96 -14.40
CA SER A 15 5.47 -8.70 -14.11
C SER A 15 5.18 -10.13 -13.66
N ARG A 16 6.11 -11.06 -13.95
CA ARG A 16 6.02 -12.47 -13.52
C ARG A 16 6.44 -12.69 -12.08
N ASP A 17 7.35 -11.88 -11.58
CA ASP A 17 7.86 -12.00 -10.21
C ASP A 17 6.86 -11.50 -9.15
N LEU A 18 7.16 -11.73 -7.86
CA LEU A 18 6.36 -11.24 -6.76
C LEU A 18 6.77 -9.84 -6.27
N SER A 19 7.79 -9.22 -6.87
CA SER A 19 8.09 -7.82 -6.64
C SER A 19 6.91 -6.97 -7.10
N ALA A 20 6.62 -5.87 -6.41
CA ALA A 20 5.46 -5.03 -6.66
C ALA A 20 4.09 -5.77 -6.64
N LYS A 21 3.98 -6.92 -5.95
CA LYS A 21 2.71 -7.60 -5.66
C LYS A 21 2.31 -7.38 -4.21
N TYR A 22 1.00 -7.32 -3.97
CA TYR A 22 0.45 -7.04 -2.65
C TYR A 22 -0.37 -8.24 -2.19
N ILE A 23 0.12 -8.94 -1.16
CA ILE A 23 -0.43 -10.23 -0.74
C ILE A 23 -0.77 -10.20 0.75
N LEU A 24 -2.00 -10.55 1.11
CA LEU A 24 -2.38 -10.92 2.46
C LEU A 24 -2.37 -12.43 2.59
N LEU A 25 -1.45 -12.95 3.42
CA LEU A 25 -1.30 -14.37 3.70
C LEU A 25 -1.75 -14.69 5.12
N TYR A 26 -2.70 -15.59 5.29
CA TYR A 26 -3.22 -15.90 6.60
C TYR A 26 -3.38 -17.41 6.83
N SER A 27 -3.26 -17.84 8.07
CA SER A 27 -3.46 -19.23 8.52
C SER A 27 -3.49 -19.34 10.05
N LYS A 28 -3.73 -20.55 10.55
CA LYS A 28 -3.44 -20.90 11.95
C LYS A 28 -1.95 -20.65 12.25
N PRO A 29 -1.57 -20.45 13.53
CA PRO A 29 -0.16 -20.30 13.93
C PRO A 29 0.69 -21.50 13.47
N LYS A 30 1.99 -21.25 13.21
CA LYS A 30 3.01 -22.28 12.92
C LYS A 30 2.81 -23.10 11.62
N VAL A 31 1.96 -22.66 10.69
CA VAL A 31 1.75 -23.34 9.40
C VAL A 31 2.83 -23.00 8.37
N GLY A 32 3.62 -21.95 8.59
CA GLY A 32 4.76 -21.61 7.73
C GLY A 32 4.69 -20.25 7.03
N LYS A 33 3.80 -19.33 7.46
CA LYS A 33 3.66 -17.98 6.89
C LYS A 33 4.98 -17.20 6.82
N THR A 34 5.66 -17.06 7.96
CA THR A 34 6.93 -16.35 8.07
C THR A 34 8.03 -17.04 7.24
N SER A 35 8.07 -18.39 7.25
CA SER A 35 9.01 -19.17 6.44
C SER A 35 8.77 -19.01 4.93
N PHE A 36 7.52 -18.83 4.51
CA PHE A 36 7.17 -18.51 3.13
C PHE A 36 7.71 -17.12 2.77
N ALA A 37 7.39 -16.11 3.57
CA ALA A 37 7.84 -14.75 3.32
C ALA A 37 9.38 -14.61 3.35
N ALA A 38 10.06 -15.45 4.14
CA ALA A 38 11.53 -15.49 4.20
C ALA A 38 12.20 -15.95 2.88
N GLN A 39 11.45 -16.61 1.99
CA GLN A 39 11.97 -17.05 0.69
C GLN A 39 11.90 -15.94 -0.38
N LEU A 40 11.20 -14.83 -0.12
CA LEU A 40 11.19 -13.70 -1.05
C LEU A 40 12.58 -13.05 -1.09
N PRO A 41 13.13 -12.80 -2.29
CA PRO A 41 14.41 -12.13 -2.41
C PRO A 41 14.32 -10.70 -1.87
N ARG A 42 15.41 -10.21 -1.27
CA ARG A 42 15.55 -8.82 -0.81
C ARG A 42 14.34 -8.30 -0.02
N ASN A 43 13.88 -9.10 0.96
CA ASN A 43 12.68 -8.85 1.75
C ASN A 43 13.02 -8.21 3.11
N LEU A 44 12.44 -7.04 3.40
CA LEU A 44 12.51 -6.39 4.70
C LEU A 44 11.33 -6.83 5.56
N PHE A 45 11.60 -7.46 6.71
CA PHE A 45 10.57 -7.75 7.70
C PHE A 45 10.39 -6.60 8.69
N LEU A 46 9.21 -6.07 8.79
CA LEU A 46 8.73 -5.23 9.89
C LEU A 46 8.03 -6.17 10.88
N ALA A 47 8.81 -6.70 11.83
CA ALA A 47 8.39 -7.78 12.70
C ALA A 47 7.77 -7.26 14.00
N THR A 48 6.47 -7.43 14.16
CA THR A 48 5.74 -7.13 15.39
C THR A 48 5.72 -8.31 16.36
N GLU A 49 6.05 -9.52 15.85
CA GLU A 49 6.23 -10.76 16.63
C GLU A 49 7.68 -11.26 16.52
N ILE A 50 8.12 -12.09 17.49
CA ILE A 50 9.51 -12.60 17.54
C ILE A 50 9.59 -14.00 16.88
N GLY A 51 8.69 -14.33 15.95
CA GLY A 51 8.63 -15.64 15.29
C GLY A 51 9.79 -15.92 14.32
N TYR A 52 10.51 -14.89 13.89
CA TYR A 52 11.57 -14.98 12.88
C TYR A 52 12.91 -15.52 13.42
N ASN A 53 13.11 -15.58 14.73
CA ASN A 53 14.37 -16.06 15.34
C ASN A 53 14.74 -17.51 14.97
N ALA A 54 13.78 -18.30 14.53
CA ALA A 54 13.98 -19.68 14.09
C ALA A 54 14.34 -19.81 12.59
N ILE A 55 14.43 -18.69 11.85
CA ILE A 55 14.60 -18.68 10.40
C ILE A 55 15.91 -17.94 10.07
N ASN A 56 16.83 -18.61 9.40
CA ASN A 56 18.10 -18.03 9.03
C ASN A 56 17.97 -17.07 7.84
N GLY A 57 18.77 -16.00 7.85
CA GLY A 57 18.90 -15.10 6.70
C GLY A 57 17.81 -14.03 6.56
N ILE A 58 16.91 -13.86 7.52
CA ILE A 58 15.90 -12.81 7.51
C ILE A 58 16.52 -11.44 7.86
N THR A 59 16.26 -10.43 7.05
CA THR A 59 16.51 -9.03 7.39
C THR A 59 15.28 -8.45 8.08
N ALA A 60 15.32 -8.36 9.41
CA ALA A 60 14.16 -7.98 10.21
C ALA A 60 14.43 -6.75 11.08
N GLN A 61 13.52 -5.79 11.01
CA GLN A 61 13.41 -4.69 11.96
C GLN A 61 12.33 -5.03 12.99
N LYS A 62 12.71 -5.11 14.25
CA LYS A 62 11.75 -5.28 15.35
C LYS A 62 10.89 -4.02 15.48
N ILE A 63 9.57 -4.22 15.54
CA ILE A 63 8.55 -3.18 15.69
C ILE A 63 7.90 -3.30 17.06
N THR A 64 7.93 -2.23 17.83
CA THR A 64 7.34 -2.18 19.18
C THR A 64 6.25 -1.12 19.33
N LYS A 65 6.23 -0.16 18.42
CA LYS A 65 5.26 0.94 18.37
C LYS A 65 5.01 1.36 16.92
N TRP A 66 3.89 2.00 16.65
CA TRP A 66 3.54 2.48 15.30
C TRP A 66 4.60 3.44 14.72
N GLY A 67 5.20 4.28 15.57
CA GLY A 67 6.28 5.17 15.17
C GLY A 67 7.49 4.46 14.57
N ASP A 68 7.75 3.19 14.92
CA ASP A 68 8.83 2.41 14.32
C ASP A 68 8.51 2.08 12.85
N ILE A 69 7.24 1.72 12.55
CA ILE A 69 6.77 1.50 11.17
C ILE A 69 6.87 2.81 10.36
N LYS A 70 6.40 3.93 10.91
CA LYS A 70 6.50 5.24 10.24
C LYS A 70 7.96 5.62 9.93
N THR A 71 8.86 5.32 10.86
CA THR A 71 10.30 5.57 10.67
C THR A 71 10.87 4.68 9.57
N ALA A 72 10.51 3.39 9.55
CA ALA A 72 10.94 2.48 8.49
C ALA A 72 10.42 2.94 7.12
N VAL A 73 9.13 3.30 7.01
CA VAL A 73 8.54 3.81 5.77
C VAL A 73 9.23 5.10 5.31
N LYS A 74 9.58 5.99 6.23
CA LYS A 74 10.37 7.19 5.89
C LYS A 74 11.75 6.82 5.33
N GLN A 75 12.41 5.80 5.89
CA GLN A 75 13.72 5.33 5.41
C GLN A 75 13.62 4.62 4.05
N LEU A 76 12.48 4.01 3.71
CA LEU A 76 12.25 3.42 2.40
C LEU A 76 12.22 4.44 1.24
N LYS A 77 12.11 5.74 1.54
CA LYS A 77 12.24 6.82 0.55
C LYS A 77 13.69 7.08 0.12
N ASP A 78 14.66 6.63 0.90
CA ASP A 78 16.07 6.75 0.55
C ASP A 78 16.38 5.79 -0.62
N PRO A 79 17.02 6.26 -1.72
CA PRO A 79 17.37 5.42 -2.87
C PRO A 79 18.11 4.14 -2.50
N ARG A 80 18.94 4.15 -1.46
CA ARG A 80 19.65 2.97 -0.95
C ARG A 80 18.71 1.84 -0.51
N ALA A 81 17.48 2.16 -0.09
CA ALA A 81 16.51 1.14 0.29
C ALA A 81 16.12 0.27 -0.92
N ARG A 82 16.06 0.85 -2.13
CA ARG A 82 15.80 0.12 -3.37
C ARG A 82 16.96 -0.80 -3.78
N GLU A 83 18.17 -0.43 -3.47
CA GLU A 83 19.33 -1.30 -3.70
C GLU A 83 19.30 -2.54 -2.78
N MET A 84 18.67 -2.40 -1.60
CA MET A 84 18.64 -3.45 -0.56
C MET A 84 17.37 -4.30 -0.60
N PHE A 85 16.21 -3.71 -0.92
CA PHE A 85 14.90 -4.34 -0.74
C PHE A 85 14.02 -4.20 -1.97
N ASP A 86 13.26 -5.26 -2.29
CA ASP A 86 12.19 -5.28 -3.29
C ASP A 86 10.82 -5.38 -2.63
N THR A 87 10.77 -5.99 -1.45
CA THR A 87 9.53 -6.33 -0.76
C THR A 87 9.61 -5.94 0.72
N VAL A 88 8.49 -5.55 1.27
CA VAL A 88 8.29 -5.32 2.71
C VAL A 88 7.25 -6.32 3.23
N THR A 89 7.61 -7.06 4.27
CA THR A 89 6.69 -7.96 4.97
C THR A 89 6.33 -7.37 6.33
N ILE A 90 5.03 -7.28 6.65
CA ILE A 90 4.55 -6.94 8.00
C ILE A 90 4.05 -8.21 8.67
N ASP A 91 4.74 -8.65 9.73
CA ASP A 91 4.45 -9.89 10.46
C ASP A 91 4.26 -9.60 11.96
N THR A 92 3.01 -9.42 12.43
CA THR A 92 1.72 -9.56 11.77
C THR A 92 1.02 -8.19 11.58
N ILE A 93 0.19 -8.09 10.56
CA ILE A 93 -0.63 -6.89 10.33
C ILE A 93 -1.67 -6.68 11.44
N THR A 94 -2.12 -7.74 12.11
CA THR A 94 -3.03 -7.65 13.25
C THR A 94 -2.42 -6.81 14.37
N ILE A 95 -1.20 -7.15 14.81
CA ILE A 95 -0.51 -6.39 15.85
C ILE A 95 -0.11 -5.00 15.36
N ALA A 96 0.31 -4.87 14.11
CA ALA A 96 0.61 -3.56 13.53
C ALA A 96 -0.61 -2.62 13.59
N ALA A 97 -1.81 -3.13 13.32
CA ALA A 97 -3.06 -2.37 13.44
C ALA A 97 -3.38 -1.98 14.89
N ASP A 98 -3.12 -2.86 15.87
CA ASP A 98 -3.27 -2.54 17.29
C ASP A 98 -2.27 -1.45 17.72
N LEU A 99 -1.04 -1.48 17.21
CA LEU A 99 -0.07 -0.41 17.45
C LEU A 99 -0.49 0.92 16.83
N CYS A 100 -1.13 0.88 15.64
CA CYS A 100 -1.72 2.04 15.00
C CYS A 100 -2.86 2.62 15.84
N GLU A 101 -3.75 1.77 16.36
CA GLU A 101 -4.82 2.20 17.27
C GLU A 101 -4.26 2.88 18.53
N LYS A 102 -3.28 2.28 19.19
CA LYS A 102 -2.61 2.85 20.37
C LYS A 102 -1.97 4.21 20.04
N PHE A 103 -1.39 4.36 18.86
CA PHE A 103 -0.83 5.63 18.39
C PHE A 103 -1.92 6.70 18.24
N ILE A 104 -3.07 6.37 17.64
CA ILE A 104 -4.20 7.30 17.50
C ILE A 104 -4.75 7.69 18.88
N LEU A 105 -4.98 6.73 19.78
CA LEU A 105 -5.44 6.99 21.15
C LEU A 105 -4.50 7.95 21.89
N SER A 106 -3.19 7.72 21.80
CA SER A 106 -2.17 8.58 22.40
C SER A 106 -2.17 9.98 21.80
N ARG A 107 -2.31 10.09 20.47
CA ARG A 107 -2.34 11.38 19.75
C ARG A 107 -3.54 12.21 20.13
N GLU A 108 -4.70 11.58 20.28
CA GLU A 108 -5.96 12.27 20.64
C GLU A 108 -6.13 12.43 22.17
N GLY A 109 -5.22 11.88 22.99
CA GLY A 109 -5.26 11.98 24.46
C GLY A 109 -6.45 11.24 25.09
N VAL A 110 -6.92 10.16 24.46
CA VAL A 110 -8.06 9.35 24.91
C VAL A 110 -7.64 7.92 25.23
N THR A 111 -8.48 7.17 25.94
CA THR A 111 -8.21 5.78 26.29
C THR A 111 -8.94 4.78 25.40
N LYS A 112 -10.01 5.19 24.73
CA LYS A 112 -10.82 4.36 23.83
C LYS A 112 -11.24 5.14 22.59
N LEU A 113 -11.37 4.46 21.45
CA LEU A 113 -11.76 5.09 20.18
C LEU A 113 -13.18 5.71 20.21
N ASN A 114 -14.08 5.19 21.02
CA ASN A 114 -15.45 5.74 21.16
C ASN A 114 -15.51 7.06 21.94
N GLU A 115 -14.44 7.45 22.62
CA GLU A 115 -14.31 8.77 23.26
C GLU A 115 -14.07 9.88 22.24
N ILE A 116 -13.60 9.51 21.03
CA ILE A 116 -13.44 10.45 19.91
C ILE A 116 -14.82 10.73 19.31
N PRO A 117 -15.24 12.02 19.21
CA PRO A 117 -16.58 12.37 18.78
C PRO A 117 -16.97 11.80 17.42
N TYR A 118 -18.27 11.54 17.23
CA TYR A 118 -18.89 11.12 15.97
C TYR A 118 -18.32 9.83 15.36
N GLY A 119 -17.73 8.95 16.16
CA GLY A 119 -17.11 7.69 15.68
C GLY A 119 -15.90 7.88 14.76
N GLN A 120 -15.27 9.05 14.80
CA GLN A 120 -14.10 9.36 13.95
C GLN A 120 -12.87 8.55 14.31
N GLY A 121 -12.77 8.05 15.56
CA GLY A 121 -11.60 7.26 16.02
C GLY A 121 -11.28 6.08 15.10
N TRP A 122 -12.29 5.29 14.74
CA TRP A 122 -12.10 4.16 13.80
C TRP A 122 -11.69 4.61 12.39
N LYS A 123 -12.23 5.75 11.91
CA LYS A 123 -11.82 6.32 10.62
C LYS A 123 -10.38 6.82 10.65
N MET A 124 -9.94 7.40 11.78
CA MET A 124 -8.56 7.86 11.95
C MET A 124 -7.57 6.70 11.90
N VAL A 125 -7.86 5.58 12.59
CA VAL A 125 -7.04 4.37 12.54
C VAL A 125 -6.99 3.81 11.12
N SER A 126 -8.14 3.67 10.46
CA SER A 126 -8.21 3.15 9.09
C SER A 126 -7.45 4.03 8.11
N LYS A 127 -7.57 5.35 8.24
CA LYS A 127 -6.85 6.30 7.40
C LYS A 127 -5.35 6.22 7.61
N GLU A 128 -4.88 6.28 8.86
CA GLU A 128 -3.46 6.20 9.20
C GLU A 128 -2.83 4.90 8.70
N LEU A 129 -3.51 3.77 8.91
CA LEU A 129 -3.07 2.47 8.41
C LEU A 129 -3.03 2.46 6.88
N SER A 130 -4.11 2.89 6.24
CA SER A 130 -4.22 2.94 4.77
C SER A 130 -3.14 3.82 4.14
N ASP A 131 -2.95 5.02 4.67
CA ASP A 131 -1.96 5.97 4.16
C ASP A 131 -0.54 5.38 4.28
N THR A 132 -0.22 4.74 5.42
CA THR A 132 1.10 4.13 5.64
C THR A 132 1.37 2.93 4.73
N LEU A 133 0.38 2.04 4.54
CA LEU A 133 0.53 0.89 3.62
C LEU A 133 0.61 1.36 2.16
N ARG A 134 -0.20 2.35 1.77
CA ARG A 134 -0.15 2.94 0.44
C ARG A 134 1.20 3.61 0.16
N GLU A 135 1.78 4.28 1.14
CA GLU A 135 3.09 4.89 0.99
C GLU A 135 4.16 3.85 0.61
N ILE A 136 4.16 2.66 1.23
CA ILE A 136 5.05 1.55 0.86
C ILE A 136 4.82 1.13 -0.59
N THR A 137 3.56 0.96 -1.00
CA THR A 137 3.23 0.51 -2.36
C THR A 137 3.52 1.57 -3.41
N MET A 138 3.29 2.85 -3.12
CA MET A 138 3.61 3.97 -4.02
C MET A 138 5.11 4.18 -4.20
N LEU A 139 5.90 3.81 -3.21
CA LEU A 139 7.36 3.71 -3.35
C LEU A 139 7.78 2.52 -4.23
N GLY A 140 6.84 1.70 -4.70
CA GLY A 140 7.06 0.58 -5.61
C GLY A 140 7.56 -0.70 -4.95
N PHE A 141 7.57 -0.81 -3.62
CA PHE A 141 7.90 -2.06 -2.94
C PHE A 141 6.71 -3.03 -3.03
N GLY A 142 7.01 -4.33 -3.19
CA GLY A 142 6.04 -5.38 -2.91
C GLY A 142 5.62 -5.35 -1.44
N LEU A 143 4.41 -5.81 -1.13
CA LEU A 143 3.89 -5.80 0.24
C LEU A 143 3.28 -7.15 0.59
N ILE A 144 3.85 -7.79 1.62
CA ILE A 144 3.32 -9.03 2.19
C ILE A 144 2.77 -8.73 3.58
N LEU A 145 1.49 -8.95 3.76
CA LEU A 145 0.81 -8.83 5.05
C LEU A 145 0.54 -10.22 5.60
N ILE A 146 1.08 -10.52 6.77
CA ILE A 146 0.85 -11.80 7.45
C ILE A 146 -0.16 -11.59 8.57
N CYS A 147 -1.17 -12.47 8.66
CA CYS A 147 -2.04 -12.50 9.81
C CYS A 147 -2.47 -13.92 10.21
N HIS A 148 -3.10 -14.05 11.38
CA HIS A 148 -3.70 -15.30 11.81
C HIS A 148 -5.08 -15.49 11.19
N SER A 149 -5.61 -16.72 11.27
CA SER A 149 -6.98 -17.03 10.87
C SER A 149 -7.89 -17.10 12.10
N LYS A 150 -9.15 -16.72 11.89
CA LYS A 150 -10.26 -16.99 12.81
C LYS A 150 -11.35 -17.77 12.10
N GLU A 151 -12.14 -18.48 12.88
CA GLU A 151 -13.33 -19.18 12.42
C GLU A 151 -14.56 -18.28 12.57
N LYS A 152 -15.47 -18.35 11.61
CA LYS A 152 -16.71 -17.60 11.58
C LYS A 152 -17.79 -18.40 10.90
N GLN A 153 -19.03 -18.21 11.32
CA GLN A 153 -20.16 -18.79 10.60
C GLN A 153 -20.22 -18.24 9.18
N SER A 154 -20.19 -19.15 8.20
CA SER A 154 -20.31 -18.81 6.78
C SER A 154 -21.73 -18.28 6.47
N PRO A 155 -21.89 -17.38 5.49
CA PRO A 155 -23.20 -17.04 4.95
C PRO A 155 -23.81 -18.17 4.12
N TYR A 156 -23.04 -19.22 3.83
CA TYR A 156 -23.48 -20.40 3.06
C TYR A 156 -23.89 -21.53 4.00
N THR A 157 -24.77 -22.41 3.52
CA THR A 157 -25.17 -23.67 4.17
C THR A 157 -24.69 -24.86 3.35
N ASP A 158 -24.60 -26.03 3.98
CA ASP A 158 -24.38 -27.29 3.26
C ASP A 158 -25.64 -27.74 2.49
N ALA A 159 -25.54 -28.89 1.82
CA ALA A 159 -26.67 -29.45 1.04
C ALA A 159 -27.89 -29.79 1.89
N ASP A 160 -27.67 -30.02 3.19
CA ASP A 160 -28.72 -30.37 4.16
C ASP A 160 -29.26 -29.12 4.89
N GLY A 161 -28.75 -27.93 4.57
CA GLY A 161 -29.15 -26.65 5.16
C GLY A 161 -28.45 -26.33 6.50
N ASN A 162 -27.43 -27.08 6.90
CA ASN A 162 -26.69 -26.80 8.14
C ASN A 162 -25.70 -25.65 7.96
N ALA A 163 -25.46 -24.91 9.03
CA ALA A 163 -24.48 -23.84 9.04
C ALA A 163 -23.07 -24.37 8.79
N ILE A 164 -22.36 -23.74 7.87
CA ILE A 164 -20.95 -24.03 7.57
C ILE A 164 -20.08 -23.06 8.36
N THR A 165 -18.97 -23.55 8.91
CA THR A 165 -17.92 -22.71 9.47
C THR A 165 -16.89 -22.37 8.38
N SER A 166 -16.58 -21.10 8.21
CA SER A 166 -15.54 -20.61 7.31
C SER A 166 -14.36 -20.06 8.09
N VAL A 167 -13.18 -20.09 7.49
CA VAL A 167 -11.99 -19.41 7.98
C VAL A 167 -11.79 -18.11 7.24
N GLU A 168 -11.47 -17.05 7.99
CA GLU A 168 -11.19 -15.73 7.45
C GLU A 168 -9.96 -15.11 8.15
N PRO A 169 -9.35 -14.05 7.59
CA PRO A 169 -8.29 -13.31 8.27
C PRO A 169 -8.75 -12.80 9.64
N ASP A 170 -7.93 -12.99 10.68
CA ASP A 170 -8.23 -12.47 12.02
C ASP A 170 -7.93 -10.96 12.10
N LEU A 171 -8.78 -10.21 11.45
CA LEU A 171 -8.76 -8.74 11.39
C LEU A 171 -10.13 -8.20 11.78
N ASN A 172 -10.15 -7.02 12.39
CA ASN A 172 -11.39 -6.29 12.53
C ASN A 172 -11.86 -5.77 11.16
N LYS A 173 -13.15 -5.42 11.04
CA LYS A 173 -13.76 -5.02 9.75
C LYS A 173 -13.03 -3.88 9.07
N ASN A 174 -12.57 -2.88 9.82
CA ASN A 174 -11.94 -1.69 9.27
C ASN A 174 -10.55 -2.00 8.71
N VAL A 175 -9.74 -2.73 9.47
CA VAL A 175 -8.40 -3.19 9.04
C VAL A 175 -8.52 -4.11 7.84
N TYR A 176 -9.48 -5.05 7.87
CA TYR A 176 -9.75 -5.92 6.73
C TYR A 176 -10.09 -5.13 5.47
N THR A 177 -10.94 -4.10 5.58
CA THR A 177 -11.31 -3.25 4.43
C THR A 177 -10.09 -2.56 3.82
N VAL A 178 -9.16 -2.07 4.65
CA VAL A 178 -7.89 -1.46 4.19
C VAL A 178 -7.03 -2.50 3.47
N CYS A 179 -6.80 -3.66 4.07
CA CYS A 179 -5.98 -4.72 3.46
C CYS A 179 -6.60 -5.22 2.14
N ASN A 180 -7.91 -5.45 2.11
CA ASN A 180 -8.62 -5.92 0.90
C ASN A 180 -8.57 -4.91 -0.25
N ALA A 181 -8.55 -3.62 0.05
CA ALA A 181 -8.45 -2.58 -0.97
C ALA A 181 -7.05 -2.54 -1.63
N ILE A 182 -6.00 -2.87 -0.88
CA ILE A 182 -4.61 -2.81 -1.32
C ILE A 182 -4.19 -4.13 -1.98
N CYS A 183 -4.48 -5.29 -1.37
CA CYS A 183 -3.93 -6.58 -1.79
C CYS A 183 -4.48 -7.06 -3.14
N ASP A 184 -3.60 -7.62 -3.96
CA ASP A 184 -3.92 -8.31 -5.21
C ASP A 184 -4.38 -9.75 -4.95
N LEU A 185 -3.88 -10.34 -3.86
CA LEU A 185 -4.18 -11.68 -3.42
C LEU A 185 -4.45 -11.71 -1.91
N ILE A 186 -5.57 -12.30 -1.54
CA ILE A 186 -5.83 -12.75 -0.16
C ILE A 186 -5.83 -14.27 -0.19
N ALA A 187 -4.85 -14.89 0.46
CA ALA A 187 -4.65 -16.32 0.40
C ALA A 187 -4.63 -16.98 1.78
N TYR A 188 -5.25 -18.13 1.87
CA TYR A 188 -5.29 -18.97 3.07
C TYR A 188 -4.36 -20.18 2.93
N ILE A 189 -3.54 -20.43 3.94
CA ILE A 189 -2.77 -21.66 4.03
C ILE A 189 -3.55 -22.67 4.87
N GLY A 190 -4.11 -23.67 4.19
CA GLY A 190 -4.79 -24.80 4.81
C GLY A 190 -3.88 -26.02 4.93
N VAL A 191 -4.15 -26.86 5.93
CA VAL A 191 -3.52 -28.18 6.11
C VAL A 191 -4.60 -29.23 5.91
N GLU A 192 -4.37 -30.13 4.97
CA GLU A 192 -5.23 -31.29 4.73
C GLU A 192 -4.51 -32.57 5.18
N PHE A 193 -5.24 -33.44 5.81
CA PHE A 193 -4.72 -34.73 6.25
C PHE A 193 -5.20 -35.81 5.29
N ASP A 194 -4.29 -36.68 4.88
CA ASP A 194 -4.63 -37.86 4.10
C ASP A 194 -5.06 -39.04 5.00
N SER A 195 -5.57 -40.08 4.37
CA SER A 195 -6.03 -41.29 5.08
C SER A 195 -4.94 -42.01 5.87
N ASP A 196 -3.69 -41.82 5.49
CA ASP A 196 -2.53 -42.52 6.04
C ASP A 196 -1.83 -41.69 7.16
N GLY A 197 -2.48 -40.56 7.57
CA GLY A 197 -1.96 -39.67 8.62
C GLY A 197 -0.89 -38.68 8.14
N GLY A 198 -0.61 -38.62 6.83
CA GLY A 198 0.19 -37.57 6.22
C GLY A 198 -0.55 -36.23 6.21
N SER A 199 0.19 -35.15 6.03
CA SER A 199 -0.41 -33.83 5.92
C SER A 199 0.18 -33.06 4.74
N THR A 200 -0.69 -32.44 3.97
CA THR A 200 -0.31 -31.58 2.85
C THR A 200 -0.80 -30.17 3.09
N ARG A 201 0.08 -29.20 2.83
CA ARG A 201 -0.29 -27.79 2.91
C ARG A 201 -0.69 -27.27 1.54
N TRP A 202 -1.80 -26.52 1.53
CA TRP A 202 -2.37 -25.93 0.33
C TRP A 202 -2.53 -24.43 0.51
N LEU A 203 -2.37 -23.69 -0.58
CA LEU A 203 -2.68 -22.27 -0.66
C LEU A 203 -4.01 -22.10 -1.43
N TYR A 204 -5.02 -21.61 -0.73
CA TYR A 204 -6.31 -21.25 -1.31
C TYR A 204 -6.27 -19.80 -1.78
N THR A 205 -6.51 -19.59 -3.05
CA THR A 205 -6.42 -18.28 -3.74
C THR A 205 -7.78 -17.77 -4.21
N ARG A 206 -8.82 -18.59 -4.07
CA ARG A 206 -10.21 -18.30 -4.41
C ARG A 206 -11.12 -18.70 -3.26
N GLN A 207 -12.21 -17.96 -3.11
CA GLN A 207 -13.22 -18.24 -2.11
C GLN A 207 -13.88 -19.61 -2.32
N THR A 208 -14.10 -20.32 -1.21
CA THR A 208 -14.95 -21.50 -1.10
C THR A 208 -15.99 -21.27 0.00
N PRO A 209 -16.99 -22.14 0.19
CA PRO A 209 -17.91 -21.99 1.31
C PRO A 209 -17.23 -21.97 2.70
N THR A 210 -16.04 -22.61 2.82
CA THR A 210 -15.30 -22.77 4.07
C THR A 210 -14.05 -21.90 4.18
N VAL A 211 -13.62 -21.23 3.11
CA VAL A 211 -12.40 -20.45 3.07
C VAL A 211 -12.64 -19.11 2.40
N PHE A 212 -12.27 -18.04 3.06
CA PHE A 212 -12.25 -16.71 2.47
C PHE A 212 -10.92 -16.48 1.76
N ALA A 213 -10.95 -16.32 0.43
CA ALA A 213 -9.78 -16.00 -0.39
C ALA A 213 -10.22 -15.24 -1.65
N GLY A 214 -9.29 -14.53 -2.28
CA GLY A 214 -9.59 -13.79 -3.51
C GLY A 214 -8.33 -13.32 -4.21
N SER A 215 -8.41 -13.19 -5.53
CA SER A 215 -7.29 -12.75 -6.36
C SER A 215 -7.76 -11.84 -7.48
N ARG A 216 -6.96 -10.81 -7.80
CA ARG A 216 -7.12 -9.98 -9.00
C ARG A 216 -6.65 -10.68 -10.27
N TRP A 217 -5.81 -11.72 -10.16
CA TRP A 217 -5.40 -12.51 -11.33
C TRP A 217 -6.50 -13.45 -11.77
N LYS A 218 -7.12 -13.13 -12.89
CA LYS A 218 -8.31 -13.80 -13.44
C LYS A 218 -8.12 -15.32 -13.59
N TYR A 219 -6.96 -15.74 -14.05
CA TYR A 219 -6.65 -17.13 -14.38
C TYR A 219 -5.88 -17.90 -13.30
N LEU A 220 -5.65 -17.30 -12.13
CA LEU A 220 -4.99 -18.00 -11.03
C LEU A 220 -5.85 -19.17 -10.54
N LYS A 221 -5.27 -20.37 -10.45
CA LYS A 221 -5.92 -21.59 -9.93
C LYS A 221 -6.42 -21.33 -8.51
N GLY A 222 -7.61 -21.82 -8.15
CA GLY A 222 -8.26 -21.57 -6.85
C GLY A 222 -7.59 -22.24 -5.66
N LYS A 223 -6.78 -23.30 -5.90
CA LYS A 223 -6.03 -24.06 -4.90
C LYS A 223 -4.73 -24.54 -5.55
N ILE A 224 -3.60 -24.29 -4.89
CA ILE A 224 -2.27 -24.70 -5.34
C ILE A 224 -1.48 -25.29 -4.18
N PRO A 225 -0.45 -26.10 -4.40
CA PRO A 225 0.44 -26.54 -3.34
C PRO A 225 1.04 -25.32 -2.63
N PHE A 226 1.24 -25.43 -1.31
CA PHE A 226 1.81 -24.34 -0.55
C PHE A 226 3.33 -24.29 -0.68
N GLY A 227 3.85 -23.26 -1.27
CA GLY A 227 5.27 -22.95 -1.40
C GLY A 227 5.48 -21.61 -2.11
N TYR A 228 6.66 -21.03 -1.94
CA TYR A 228 7.01 -19.77 -2.61
C TYR A 228 7.08 -19.97 -4.13
N GLN A 229 7.82 -20.98 -4.58
CA GLN A 229 7.99 -21.24 -6.01
C GLN A 229 6.67 -21.63 -6.67
N GLU A 230 5.87 -22.46 -5.98
CA GLU A 230 4.55 -22.88 -6.45
C GLU A 230 3.60 -21.68 -6.66
N LEU A 231 3.68 -20.66 -5.80
CA LEU A 231 2.91 -19.44 -5.99
C LEU A 231 3.46 -18.59 -7.15
N VAL A 232 4.77 -18.44 -7.27
CA VAL A 232 5.41 -17.73 -8.38
C VAL A 232 5.03 -18.37 -9.72
N ASP A 233 5.14 -19.70 -9.82
CA ASP A 233 4.81 -20.44 -11.02
C ASP A 233 3.31 -20.32 -11.38
N ALA A 234 2.44 -20.45 -10.38
CA ALA A 234 0.99 -20.33 -10.60
C ALA A 234 0.56 -18.93 -11.04
N ILE A 235 1.19 -17.88 -10.47
CA ILE A 235 0.96 -16.49 -10.90
C ILE A 235 1.53 -16.30 -12.32
N GLY A 236 2.73 -16.81 -12.60
CA GLY A 236 3.34 -16.77 -13.92
C GLY A 236 2.45 -17.41 -14.99
N GLU A 237 1.92 -18.64 -14.74
CA GLU A 237 0.97 -19.33 -15.62
C GLU A 237 -0.31 -18.49 -15.85
N ALA A 238 -0.86 -17.90 -14.77
CA ALA A 238 -2.06 -17.07 -14.85
C ALA A 238 -1.85 -15.82 -15.70
N ILE A 239 -0.69 -15.18 -15.58
CA ILE A 239 -0.27 -13.99 -16.33
C ILE A 239 -0.06 -14.35 -17.81
N GLU A 240 0.61 -15.46 -18.11
CA GLU A 240 0.80 -15.94 -19.49
C GLU A 240 -0.53 -16.26 -20.17
N MET A 241 -1.46 -16.88 -19.43
CA MET A 241 -2.80 -17.14 -19.92
C MET A 241 -3.55 -15.84 -20.21
N GLN A 242 -3.41 -14.84 -19.35
CA GLN A 242 -3.98 -13.51 -19.56
C GLN A 242 -3.36 -12.83 -20.79
N GLY A 243 -2.06 -12.93 -20.98
CA GLY A 243 -1.38 -12.41 -22.18
C GLY A 243 -1.91 -13.04 -23.47
N LYS A 244 -2.09 -14.36 -23.46
CA LYS A 244 -2.61 -15.11 -24.63
C LYS A 244 -4.08 -14.84 -24.95
N LEU A 245 -4.93 -14.70 -23.93
CA LEU A 245 -6.38 -14.61 -24.07
C LEU A 245 -6.89 -13.16 -24.11
N ASP A 246 -6.28 -12.27 -23.34
CA ASP A 246 -6.72 -10.89 -23.18
C ASP A 246 -5.77 -9.88 -23.84
N GLY A 247 -4.62 -10.31 -24.41
CA GLY A 247 -3.65 -9.47 -25.12
C GLY A 247 -2.78 -8.59 -24.20
N ALA A 248 -2.57 -9.00 -22.94
CA ALA A 248 -1.75 -8.24 -21.98
C ALA A 248 -0.25 -8.28 -22.35
N THR A 249 0.45 -7.17 -22.10
CA THR A 249 1.91 -7.11 -22.20
C THR A 249 2.55 -7.64 -20.92
N ILE A 250 3.45 -8.60 -21.06
CA ILE A 250 4.11 -9.30 -19.93
C ILE A 250 5.59 -8.94 -19.93
N VAL A 251 6.13 -8.68 -18.74
CA VAL A 251 7.55 -8.44 -18.46
C VAL A 251 8.01 -9.36 -17.33
N ASP A 252 9.31 -9.60 -17.23
CA ASP A 252 9.84 -10.43 -16.14
C ASP A 252 9.87 -9.66 -14.81
N HIS A 253 10.18 -8.37 -14.87
CA HIS A 253 10.25 -7.48 -13.72
C HIS A 253 9.72 -6.10 -14.09
N ILE A 254 9.11 -5.39 -13.12
CA ILE A 254 8.73 -3.98 -13.27
C ILE A 254 9.75 -3.15 -12.52
N GLU A 255 10.55 -2.39 -13.27
CA GLU A 255 11.36 -1.33 -12.67
C GLU A 255 10.41 -0.20 -12.24
N THR A 256 10.28 -0.03 -10.93
CA THR A 256 9.47 1.07 -10.40
C THR A 256 10.34 2.30 -10.31
N GLU A 257 10.03 3.31 -11.11
CA GLU A 257 10.64 4.63 -10.96
C GLU A 257 10.21 5.22 -9.61
N VAL A 258 11.18 5.48 -8.76
CA VAL A 258 10.94 6.24 -7.52
C VAL A 258 10.81 7.71 -7.90
N HIS A 259 9.58 8.19 -7.98
CA HIS A 259 9.37 9.63 -8.07
C HIS A 259 9.67 10.24 -6.71
N GLU A 260 10.81 10.91 -6.60
CA GLU A 260 11.10 11.73 -5.43
C GLU A 260 10.06 12.84 -5.32
N GLU A 261 9.18 12.73 -4.35
CA GLU A 261 8.29 13.83 -4.01
C GLU A 261 9.09 14.97 -3.42
N LYS A 262 9.10 16.12 -4.11
CA LYS A 262 9.68 17.34 -3.57
C LYS A 262 9.11 17.65 -2.19
N THR A 263 9.97 18.03 -1.28
CA THR A 263 9.56 18.49 0.05
C THR A 263 8.74 19.77 -0.05
N PHE A 264 7.98 20.10 0.99
CA PHE A 264 7.27 21.38 1.03
C PHE A 264 8.21 22.59 0.85
N GLN A 265 9.43 22.52 1.38
CA GLN A 265 10.41 23.60 1.24
C GLN A 265 10.89 23.77 -0.20
N GLU A 266 11.16 22.66 -0.90
CA GLU A 266 11.54 22.69 -2.32
C GLU A 266 10.42 23.22 -3.19
N ILE A 267 9.16 22.80 -2.96
CA ILE A 267 8.00 23.30 -3.70
C ILE A 267 7.78 24.81 -3.44
N MET A 268 7.98 25.28 -2.21
CA MET A 268 7.91 26.70 -1.89
C MET A 268 9.01 27.51 -2.56
N GLN A 269 10.21 26.93 -2.68
CA GLN A 269 11.31 27.56 -3.42
C GLN A 269 10.99 27.65 -4.91
N ASP A 270 10.54 26.56 -5.53
CA ASP A 270 10.09 26.54 -6.92
C ASP A 270 8.99 27.59 -7.17
N ALA A 271 8.00 27.66 -6.28
CA ALA A 271 6.92 28.63 -6.40
C ALA A 271 7.43 30.09 -6.38
N ARG A 272 8.42 30.36 -5.55
CA ARG A 272 9.07 31.67 -5.47
C ARG A 272 9.86 31.98 -6.74
N GLU A 273 10.59 31.02 -7.28
CA GLU A 273 11.40 31.18 -8.49
C GLU A 273 10.51 31.41 -9.72
N VAL A 274 9.46 30.61 -9.88
CA VAL A 274 8.48 30.73 -10.96
C VAL A 274 7.73 32.05 -10.88
N TRP A 275 7.31 32.47 -9.68
CA TRP A 275 6.71 33.77 -9.44
C TRP A 275 7.61 34.91 -9.90
N MET A 276 8.88 34.91 -9.46
CA MET A 276 9.83 35.95 -9.81
C MET A 276 10.16 35.97 -11.31
N LYS A 277 10.32 34.79 -11.92
CA LYS A 277 10.58 34.65 -13.35
C LYS A 277 9.44 35.25 -14.18
N TYR A 278 8.19 34.95 -13.82
CA TYR A 278 7.01 35.46 -14.52
C TYR A 278 6.90 36.99 -14.43
N LEU A 279 7.11 37.57 -13.24
CA LEU A 279 7.07 39.02 -13.07
C LEU A 279 8.24 39.75 -13.73
N ASN A 280 9.45 39.19 -13.64
CA ASN A 280 10.64 39.83 -14.19
C ASN A 280 10.71 39.78 -15.72
N SER A 281 9.92 38.89 -16.35
CA SER A 281 9.78 38.84 -17.81
C SER A 281 8.78 39.85 -18.37
N ALA A 282 8.18 40.70 -17.53
CA ALA A 282 7.29 41.78 -17.96
C ALA A 282 8.07 42.86 -18.74
N GLY A 283 7.51 43.29 -19.88
CA GLY A 283 8.12 44.27 -20.79
C GLY A 283 8.02 45.71 -20.30
N ASN A 284 7.01 46.01 -19.44
CA ASN A 284 6.75 47.33 -18.88
C ASN A 284 5.88 47.22 -17.59
N GLU A 285 5.61 48.33 -16.92
CA GLU A 285 4.81 48.34 -15.67
C GLU A 285 3.34 47.97 -15.92
N GLU A 286 2.74 48.27 -17.06
CA GLU A 286 1.35 47.89 -17.40
C GLU A 286 1.25 46.39 -17.59
N ASP A 287 2.19 45.75 -18.30
CA ASP A 287 2.30 44.29 -18.46
C ASP A 287 2.48 43.61 -17.09
N LYS A 288 3.31 44.21 -16.22
CA LYS A 288 3.53 43.68 -14.85
C LYS A 288 2.26 43.74 -13.99
N GLU A 289 1.46 44.78 -14.10
CA GLU A 289 0.17 44.89 -13.41
C GLU A 289 -0.83 43.84 -13.93
N GLN A 290 -0.90 43.65 -15.26
CA GLN A 290 -1.73 42.59 -15.84
C GLN A 290 -1.32 41.20 -15.36
N ARG A 291 -0.03 40.90 -15.30
CA ARG A 291 0.51 39.62 -14.79
C ARG A 291 0.17 39.43 -13.31
N LEU A 292 0.28 40.47 -12.48
CA LEU A 292 -0.14 40.39 -11.08
C LEU A 292 -1.66 40.09 -10.94
N ASN A 293 -2.49 40.60 -11.82
CA ASN A 293 -3.93 40.31 -11.80
C ASN A 293 -4.19 38.85 -12.20
N ILE A 294 -3.51 38.32 -13.23
CA ILE A 294 -3.57 36.91 -13.61
C ILE A 294 -3.15 36.02 -12.43
N MET A 295 -2.07 36.34 -11.75
CA MET A 295 -1.61 35.58 -10.58
C MET A 295 -2.61 35.62 -9.43
N LYS A 296 -3.27 36.77 -9.18
CA LYS A 296 -4.34 36.87 -8.17
C LYS A 296 -5.53 36.02 -8.54
N ASP A 297 -5.88 35.92 -9.81
CA ASP A 297 -7.00 35.08 -10.27
C ASP A 297 -6.65 33.59 -10.07
N ILE A 298 -5.42 33.17 -10.36
CA ILE A 298 -4.95 31.81 -10.10
C ILE A 298 -4.99 31.52 -8.60
N ILE A 299 -4.46 32.42 -7.78
CA ILE A 299 -4.47 32.29 -6.31
C ILE A 299 -5.90 32.18 -5.80
N ASN A 300 -6.82 33.03 -6.26
CA ASN A 300 -8.22 32.99 -5.84
C ASN A 300 -8.88 31.65 -6.21
N ARG A 301 -8.62 31.12 -7.41
CA ARG A 301 -9.17 29.85 -7.86
C ARG A 301 -8.66 28.66 -7.05
N ILE A 302 -7.39 28.66 -6.65
CA ILE A 302 -6.75 27.55 -5.92
C ILE A 302 -6.96 27.67 -4.41
N PHE A 303 -6.80 28.86 -3.83
CA PHE A 303 -6.81 29.08 -2.38
C PHE A 303 -8.14 29.67 -1.87
N GLY A 304 -9.07 30.03 -2.77
CA GLY A 304 -10.39 30.58 -2.40
C GLY A 304 -10.36 32.06 -2.01
N THR A 305 -9.22 32.75 -2.10
CA THR A 305 -9.09 34.18 -1.86
C THR A 305 -7.92 34.77 -2.65
N PRO A 306 -8.09 35.93 -3.32
CA PRO A 306 -7.03 36.57 -4.10
C PRO A 306 -5.90 37.16 -3.23
N ASP A 307 -6.16 37.34 -1.92
CA ASP A 307 -5.24 37.94 -0.97
C ASP A 307 -4.32 36.90 -0.28
N PHE A 308 -4.45 35.62 -0.64
CA PHE A 308 -3.60 34.57 -0.07
C PHE A 308 -2.14 34.80 -0.45
N LYS A 309 -1.28 34.85 0.57
CA LYS A 309 0.17 34.99 0.36
C LYS A 309 0.82 33.62 0.34
N ILE A 310 1.32 33.19 -0.82
CA ILE A 310 2.01 31.91 -0.97
C ILE A 310 3.15 31.74 0.06
N SER A 311 3.85 32.83 0.39
CA SER A 311 4.90 32.80 1.43
C SER A 311 4.42 32.44 2.83
N GLN A 312 3.11 32.45 3.10
CA GLN A 312 2.48 32.08 4.36
C GLN A 312 1.84 30.68 4.33
N ALA A 313 2.00 29.95 3.22
CA ALA A 313 1.52 28.60 3.10
C ALA A 313 2.12 27.67 4.15
N VAL A 314 1.33 26.71 4.60
CA VAL A 314 1.71 25.70 5.59
C VAL A 314 1.88 24.33 4.92
N PRO A 315 2.62 23.38 5.53
CA PRO A 315 2.87 22.06 4.93
C PRO A 315 1.63 21.28 4.50
N SER A 316 0.48 21.48 5.16
CA SER A 316 -0.81 20.88 4.76
C SER A 316 -1.38 21.43 3.45
N GLN A 317 -0.84 22.52 2.94
CA GLN A 317 -1.22 23.15 1.67
C GLN A 317 -0.25 22.84 0.53
N LYS A 318 0.63 21.86 0.71
CA LYS A 318 1.64 21.42 -0.28
C LYS A 318 1.00 21.17 -1.66
N ASP A 319 -0.12 20.48 -1.70
CA ASP A 319 -0.82 20.15 -2.96
C ASP A 319 -1.37 21.39 -3.66
N LEU A 320 -1.87 22.37 -2.90
CA LEU A 320 -2.36 23.63 -3.47
C LEU A 320 -1.21 24.46 -4.09
N ILE A 321 -0.03 24.46 -3.45
CA ILE A 321 1.15 25.10 -4.02
C ILE A 321 1.63 24.36 -5.29
N SER A 322 1.56 23.03 -5.29
CA SER A 322 1.88 22.25 -6.48
C SER A 322 0.93 22.57 -7.65
N MET A 323 -0.37 22.70 -7.39
CA MET A 323 -1.35 23.13 -8.40
C MET A 323 -1.05 24.55 -8.91
N PHE A 324 -0.70 25.48 -8.02
CA PHE A 324 -0.28 26.82 -8.40
C PHE A 324 0.95 26.79 -9.34
N LEU A 325 1.93 25.94 -9.04
CA LEU A 325 3.12 25.79 -9.91
C LEU A 325 2.74 25.29 -11.31
N VAL A 326 1.85 24.30 -11.42
CA VAL A 326 1.40 23.79 -12.72
C VAL A 326 0.80 24.91 -13.55
N GLU A 327 -0.15 25.68 -13.00
CA GLU A 327 -0.78 26.79 -13.73
C GLU A 327 0.19 27.91 -14.09
N MET A 328 1.19 28.17 -13.23
CA MET A 328 2.21 29.17 -13.49
C MET A 328 3.19 28.73 -14.57
N HIS A 329 3.51 27.43 -14.68
CA HIS A 329 4.37 26.91 -15.75
C HIS A 329 3.74 27.05 -17.13
N ASP A 330 2.42 27.01 -17.24
CA ASP A 330 1.69 27.19 -18.49
C ASP A 330 1.76 28.67 -19.00
N LEU A 331 2.22 29.58 -18.15
CA LEU A 331 2.31 31.03 -18.47
C LEU A 331 3.74 31.48 -18.82
N ILE A 332 4.76 30.65 -18.63
CA ILE A 332 6.19 30.98 -18.81
C ILE A 332 6.80 30.28 -20.00
#